data_2ce4db3e9c827074e02821678e1358d3
#
_entry.id   2ce4db3e9c827074e02821678e1358d3
#
_cell.length_a   1.000
_cell.length_b   1.000
_cell.length_c   1.000
_cell.angle_alpha   90.00
_cell.angle_beta   90.00
_cell.angle_gamma   90.00
#
_symmetry.space_group_name_H-M   'P 1'
#
loop_
_entity.id
_entity.type
_entity.pdbx_description
1 polymer ?
#
loop_
_entity_poly.entity_id
_entity_poly.type
_entity_poly.pdbx_seq_one_letter_code
_entity_poly.pdbx_strand_id
1 'polypeptide(L)'
;KENPFIYDLRSSAEFGGGTVAGAMNIQPSNLIKEDALFKAGEEDCIILICKNGTVSSKASGELKKQGYINVNVLSGGMMNWTQSGMPLVKAK
;
A
#
# COMPACT_ATOMS: atom_id res chain seq x y z
N LYS A 1 5.98 10.91 16.38
CA LYS A 1 4.92 10.73 15.43
C LYS A 1 4.89 9.35 14.86
N GLU A 2 3.74 8.81 14.67
CA GLU A 2 3.61 7.45 14.19
C GLU A 2 3.99 7.34 12.73
N ASN A 3 4.62 6.22 12.40
CA ASN A 3 4.92 5.92 11.02
C ASN A 3 3.66 5.42 10.31
N PRO A 4 3.48 5.76 9.03
CA PRO A 4 2.34 5.23 8.31
C PRO A 4 2.48 3.74 8.05
N PHE A 5 1.35 3.08 7.88
CA PHE A 5 1.32 1.72 7.35
C PHE A 5 1.36 1.79 5.84
N ILE A 6 2.38 1.22 5.24
CA ILE A 6 2.56 1.24 3.79
C ILE A 6 2.34 -0.18 3.27
N TYR A 7 1.35 -0.34 2.41
CA TYR A 7 1.00 -1.65 1.86
C TYR A 7 1.18 -1.65 0.35
N ASP A 8 2.02 -2.58 -0.11
CA ASP A 8 2.25 -2.79 -1.54
C ASP A 8 1.32 -3.89 -2.00
N LEU A 9 0.41 -3.56 -2.90
CA LEU A 9 -0.65 -4.47 -3.34
C LEU A 9 -0.26 -5.27 -4.57
N ARG A 10 0.98 -5.14 -5.03
CA ARG A 10 1.44 -5.88 -6.20
C ARG A 10 1.67 -7.33 -5.86
N SER A 11 2.02 -8.13 -6.87
CA SER A 11 2.37 -9.53 -6.62
C SER A 11 3.60 -9.62 -5.73
N SER A 12 3.77 -10.76 -5.07
CA SER A 12 4.93 -10.95 -4.20
C SER A 12 6.24 -10.90 -4.99
N ALA A 13 6.22 -11.33 -6.25
CA ALA A 13 7.40 -11.28 -7.10
C ALA A 13 7.80 -9.84 -7.39
N GLU A 14 6.83 -8.99 -7.71
CA GLU A 14 7.11 -7.57 -7.97
C GLU A 14 7.59 -6.87 -6.70
N PHE A 15 6.94 -7.16 -5.58
CA PHE A 15 7.32 -6.60 -4.29
C PHE A 15 8.77 -6.98 -3.95
N GLY A 16 9.11 -8.26 -4.14
CA GLY A 16 10.45 -8.74 -3.84
C GLY A 16 11.53 -8.12 -4.70
N GLY A 17 11.18 -7.69 -5.92
CA GLY A 17 12.13 -7.06 -6.83
C GLY A 17 12.43 -5.60 -6.52
N GLY A 18 11.66 -4.97 -5.65
CA GLY A 18 11.90 -3.59 -5.26
C GLY A 18 10.60 -2.91 -4.86
N THR A 19 10.62 -2.19 -3.74
CA THR A 19 9.46 -1.51 -3.20
C THR A 19 9.87 -0.26 -2.47
N VAL A 20 8.91 0.46 -1.94
CA VAL A 20 9.15 1.63 -1.10
C VAL A 20 9.60 1.16 0.28
N ALA A 21 10.58 1.87 0.86
CA ALA A 21 11.08 1.52 2.20
C ALA A 21 9.94 1.48 3.21
N GLY A 22 9.88 0.42 3.99
CA GLY A 22 8.85 0.25 5.00
C GLY A 22 7.56 -0.39 4.52
N ALA A 23 7.45 -0.68 3.22
CA ALA A 23 6.23 -1.26 2.68
C ALA A 23 6.13 -2.75 3.04
N MET A 24 4.91 -3.19 3.25
CA MET A 24 4.60 -4.60 3.44
C MET A 24 3.72 -5.07 2.30
N ASN A 25 3.94 -6.30 1.86
CA ASN A 25 3.16 -6.87 0.77
C ASN A 25 1.88 -7.48 1.31
N ILE A 26 0.75 -7.06 0.75
CA ILE A 26 -0.53 -7.64 1.11
C ILE A 26 -1.40 -7.63 -0.14
N GLN A 27 -2.19 -8.68 -0.32
CA GLN A 27 -3.08 -8.74 -1.47
C GLN A 27 -4.32 -7.88 -1.22
N PRO A 28 -4.90 -7.29 -2.27
CA PRO A 28 -6.06 -6.42 -2.06
C PRO A 28 -7.21 -7.08 -1.32
N SER A 29 -7.40 -8.37 -1.52
CA SER A 29 -8.47 -9.11 -0.84
C SER A 29 -8.26 -9.23 0.67
N ASN A 30 -7.04 -8.97 1.14
CA ASN A 30 -6.73 -9.03 2.58
C ASN A 30 -6.89 -7.68 3.29
N LEU A 31 -7.32 -6.66 2.56
CA LEU A 31 -7.52 -5.33 3.16
C LEU A 31 -8.89 -5.26 3.81
N ILE A 32 -9.07 -6.07 4.82
CA ILE A 32 -10.32 -6.09 5.61
C ILE A 32 -9.96 -6.06 7.08
N LYS A 33 -10.87 -5.50 7.85
CA LYS A 33 -10.62 -5.13 9.24
C LYS A 33 -10.14 -6.31 10.10
N GLU A 34 -10.66 -7.49 9.86
CA GLU A 34 -10.34 -8.65 10.71
C GLU A 34 -9.24 -9.54 10.14
N ASP A 35 -8.62 -9.14 9.04
CA ASP A 35 -7.58 -9.95 8.45
C ASP A 35 -6.31 -9.86 9.29
N ALA A 36 -5.67 -11.00 9.52
CA ALA A 36 -4.49 -11.06 10.38
C ALA A 36 -3.31 -10.29 9.82
N LEU A 37 -3.25 -10.13 8.49
CA LEU A 37 -2.14 -9.42 7.84
C LEU A 37 -2.34 -7.92 7.82
N PHE A 38 -3.57 -7.46 7.97
CA PHE A 38 -3.87 -6.04 7.88
C PHE A 38 -3.92 -5.45 9.29
N LYS A 39 -2.83 -4.82 9.68
CA LYS A 39 -2.62 -4.40 11.06
C LYS A 39 -3.06 -2.98 11.38
N ALA A 40 -3.33 -2.17 10.37
CA ALA A 40 -3.64 -0.76 10.58
C ALA A 40 -4.99 -0.59 11.25
N GLY A 41 -5.09 0.37 12.15
CA GLY A 41 -6.36 0.76 12.77
C GLY A 41 -7.06 1.82 11.95
N GLU A 42 -8.31 2.10 12.31
CA GLU A 42 -9.14 3.01 11.51
C GLU A 42 -8.61 4.43 11.46
N GLU A 43 -7.85 4.84 12.47
CA GLU A 43 -7.30 6.19 12.53
C GLU A 43 -5.85 6.27 12.08
N ASP A 44 -5.24 5.15 11.79
CA ASP A 44 -3.85 5.13 11.34
C ASP A 44 -3.72 5.66 9.93
N CYS A 45 -2.57 6.27 9.64
CA CYS A 45 -2.26 6.70 8.29
C CYS A 45 -1.89 5.47 7.46
N ILE A 46 -2.59 5.26 6.37
CA ILE A 46 -2.39 4.11 5.49
C ILE A 46 -2.02 4.62 4.11
N ILE A 47 -0.97 4.06 3.53
CA ILE A 47 -0.55 4.39 2.17
C ILE A 47 -0.60 3.11 1.35
N LEU A 48 -1.35 3.13 0.26
CA LEU A 48 -1.51 1.98 -0.62
C LEU A 48 -0.73 2.18 -1.89
N ILE A 49 -0.02 1.16 -2.32
CA ILE A 49 0.83 1.18 -3.50
C ILE A 49 0.42 0.06 -4.44
N CYS A 50 0.33 0.36 -5.73
CA CYS A 50 0.20 -0.66 -6.74
C CYS A 50 1.04 -0.25 -7.94
N LYS A 51 0.90 -0.96 -9.06
CA LYS A 51 1.75 -0.70 -10.22
C LYS A 51 1.54 0.71 -10.78
N ASN A 52 0.28 1.11 -10.98
CA ASN A 52 -0.03 2.39 -11.65
C ASN A 52 -1.09 3.22 -10.94
N GLY A 53 -1.51 2.82 -9.75
CA GLY A 53 -2.49 3.58 -8.97
C GLY A 53 -3.92 3.09 -9.10
N THR A 54 -4.24 2.25 -10.09
CA THR A 54 -5.61 1.82 -10.34
C THR A 54 -6.15 0.92 -9.23
N VAL A 55 -5.40 -0.12 -8.88
CA VAL A 55 -5.83 -1.07 -7.86
C VAL A 55 -5.87 -0.40 -6.49
N SER A 56 -4.88 0.42 -6.18
CA SER A 56 -4.83 1.07 -4.88
C SER A 56 -5.95 2.10 -4.71
N SER A 57 -6.33 2.78 -5.80
CA SER A 57 -7.46 3.71 -5.72
C SER A 57 -8.76 3.00 -5.38
N LYS A 58 -8.99 1.84 -6.00
CA LYS A 58 -10.17 1.05 -5.71
C LYS A 58 -10.14 0.53 -4.27
N ALA A 59 -8.99 0.02 -3.85
CA ALA A 59 -8.83 -0.49 -2.49
C ALA A 59 -9.03 0.60 -1.46
N SER A 60 -8.56 1.81 -1.74
CA SER A 60 -8.76 2.96 -0.86
C SER A 60 -10.24 3.22 -0.64
N GLY A 61 -11.03 3.18 -1.72
CA GLY A 61 -12.47 3.38 -1.60
C GLY A 61 -13.13 2.32 -0.72
N GLU A 62 -12.70 1.07 -0.87
CA GLU A 62 -13.24 -0.02 -0.05
C GLU A 62 -12.91 0.15 1.43
N LEU A 63 -11.68 0.56 1.73
CA LEU A 63 -11.27 0.78 3.12
C LEU A 63 -12.05 1.94 3.74
N LYS A 64 -12.30 3.00 2.98
CA LYS A 64 -13.06 4.12 3.49
C LYS A 64 -14.47 3.69 3.86
N LYS A 65 -15.07 2.78 3.08
CA LYS A 65 -16.39 2.24 3.40
C LYS A 65 -16.36 1.43 4.69
N GLN A 66 -15.21 0.87 5.06
CA GLN A 66 -15.08 0.10 6.30
C GLN A 66 -14.78 0.97 7.51
N GLY A 67 -14.66 2.29 7.33
CA GLY A 67 -14.45 3.20 8.45
C GLY A 67 -13.03 3.74 8.59
N TYR A 68 -12.13 3.42 7.67
CA TYR A 68 -10.75 3.93 7.72
C TYR A 68 -10.74 5.35 7.22
N ILE A 69 -10.21 6.27 8.02
CA ILE A 69 -10.37 7.71 7.77
C ILE A 69 -9.14 8.37 7.15
N ASN A 70 -8.00 7.69 7.13
CA ASN A 70 -6.76 8.31 6.64
C ASN A 70 -6.06 7.37 5.67
N VAL A 71 -6.72 7.10 4.54
CA VAL A 71 -6.20 6.20 3.51
C VAL A 71 -5.71 7.02 2.34
N ASN A 72 -4.47 6.82 1.97
CA ASN A 72 -3.79 7.56 0.90
C ASN A 72 -3.30 6.59 -0.17
N VAL A 73 -3.15 7.10 -1.38
CA VAL A 73 -2.71 6.31 -2.52
C VAL A 73 -1.47 6.95 -3.10
N LEU A 74 -0.47 6.13 -3.43
CA LEU A 74 0.71 6.63 -4.14
C LEU A 74 0.29 6.95 -5.58
N SER A 75 0.24 8.22 -5.89
CA SER A 75 -0.24 8.68 -7.19
C SER A 75 0.65 8.16 -8.31
N GLY A 76 0.03 7.53 -9.31
CA GLY A 76 0.77 6.92 -10.41
C GLY A 76 1.44 5.61 -10.07
N GLY A 77 1.37 5.19 -8.81
CA GLY A 77 1.90 3.91 -8.37
C GLY A 77 3.40 3.78 -8.53
N MET A 78 3.87 2.54 -8.55
CA MET A 78 5.31 2.28 -8.65
C MET A 78 5.89 2.72 -9.98
N MET A 79 5.07 2.75 -11.04
CA MET A 79 5.56 3.25 -12.32
C MET A 79 6.04 4.68 -12.20
N ASN A 80 5.24 5.53 -11.59
CA ASN A 80 5.61 6.93 -11.39
C ASN A 80 6.79 7.06 -10.42
N TRP A 81 6.79 6.27 -9.37
CA TRP A 81 7.87 6.28 -8.37
C TRP A 81 9.22 6.00 -9.02
N THR A 82 9.29 4.94 -9.83
CA THR A 82 10.55 4.57 -10.48
C THR A 82 10.96 5.55 -11.57
N GLN A 83 9.99 6.07 -12.33
CA GLN A 83 10.32 7.05 -13.36
C GLN A 83 10.85 8.36 -12.78
N SER A 84 10.43 8.69 -11.57
CA SER A 84 10.90 9.90 -10.89
C SER A 84 12.25 9.70 -10.23
N GLY A 85 12.84 8.51 -10.34
CA GLY A 85 14.14 8.25 -9.76
C GLY A 85 14.14 8.06 -8.25
N MET A 86 12.97 7.78 -7.67
CA MET A 86 12.87 7.59 -6.24
C MET A 86 13.48 6.26 -5.82
N PRO A 87 14.02 6.17 -4.60
CA PRO A 87 14.73 4.98 -4.19
C PRO A 87 13.82 3.76 -3.99
N LEU A 88 14.39 2.60 -4.25
CA LEU A 88 13.73 1.32 -4.00
C LEU A 88 14.57 0.51 -3.03
N VAL A 89 13.88 -0.30 -2.23
CA VAL A 89 14.56 -1.28 -1.38
C VAL A 89 14.08 -2.66 -1.78
N LYS A 90 14.95 -3.64 -1.63
CA LYS A 90 14.56 -5.02 -1.89
C LYS A 90 13.89 -5.60 -0.67
N ALA A 91 12.79 -6.30 -0.89
CA ALA A 91 12.10 -6.97 0.19
C ALA A 91 12.88 -8.22 0.60
N LYS A 92 12.78 -8.57 1.85
CA LYS A 92 13.43 -9.76 2.38
C LYS A 92 12.56 -10.98 2.27
#